data_d7c273b489cca47e1bf624b1254cc836
#
_entry.id   d7c273b489cca47e1bf624b1254cc836
#
_cell.length_a   1.000
_cell.length_b   1.000
_cell.length_c   1.000
_cell.angle_alpha   90.00
_cell.angle_beta   90.00
_cell.angle_gamma   90.00
#
_symmetry.space_group_name_H-M   'P 1'
#
loop_
_entity.id
_entity.type
_entity.pdbx_description
1 polymer ?
#
loop_
_entity_poly.entity_id
_entity_poly.type
_entity_poly.pdbx_seq_one_letter_code
_entity_poly.pdbx_strand_id
1 'polypeptide(L)'
;MGSNAEADWQAFAQAAKARPHMLFIVSAGNDGRDLDKTPVFPASLGLENILTVTSADAGGRLARGSNWGASRVDVMVPGEQVAVTDHRGAAGKASGSSFAVPRVTALAARLLAKHPDWRGPELKAAILKRARKPFGGDAPLLRHGWIPDPTDDFEG
;
A
#
# COMPACT_ATOMS: atom_id res chain seq x y z
N MET A 1 12.09 -1.30 1.83
CA MET A 1 13.31 -0.46 2.02
C MET A 1 12.89 0.98 1.78
N GLY A 2 13.27 1.90 2.63
CA GLY A 2 12.98 3.33 2.53
C GLY A 2 14.04 4.13 3.27
N SER A 3 14.10 5.45 3.03
CA SER A 3 14.97 6.36 3.78
C SER A 3 14.21 7.62 4.18
N ASN A 4 14.79 8.37 5.12
CA ASN A 4 14.24 9.67 5.54
C ASN A 4 14.72 10.82 4.64
N ALA A 5 15.63 10.57 3.70
CA ALA A 5 16.18 11.56 2.79
C ALA A 5 15.49 11.48 1.43
N GLU A 6 14.75 12.51 1.06
CA GLU A 6 14.10 12.60 -0.26
C GLU A 6 15.10 12.56 -1.39
N ALA A 7 16.31 13.11 -1.14
CA ALA A 7 17.39 13.16 -2.12
C ALA A 7 17.79 11.77 -2.64
N ASP A 8 17.73 10.74 -1.79
CA ASP A 8 18.05 9.36 -2.18
C ASP A 8 17.07 8.80 -3.23
N TRP A 9 15.90 9.42 -3.37
CA TRP A 9 14.80 8.94 -4.21
C TRP A 9 14.53 9.83 -5.42
N GLN A 10 15.38 10.83 -5.70
CA GLN A 10 15.19 11.75 -6.82
C GLN A 10 15.12 11.02 -8.17
N ALA A 11 16.02 10.07 -8.41
CA ALA A 11 16.02 9.30 -9.66
C ALA A 11 14.72 8.49 -9.82
N PHE A 12 14.23 7.86 -8.74
CA PHE A 12 12.95 7.18 -8.75
C PHE A 12 11.78 8.14 -9.00
N ALA A 13 11.77 9.29 -8.32
CA ALA A 13 10.72 10.30 -8.48
C ALA A 13 10.66 10.84 -9.92
N GLN A 14 11.80 11.10 -10.54
CA GLN A 14 11.87 11.50 -11.95
C GLN A 14 11.37 10.41 -12.88
N ALA A 15 11.78 9.16 -12.66
CA ALA A 15 11.33 8.02 -13.45
C ALA A 15 9.83 7.79 -13.33
N ALA A 16 9.27 7.93 -12.12
CA ALA A 16 7.84 7.81 -11.88
C ALA A 16 7.05 8.93 -12.56
N LYS A 17 7.49 10.18 -12.44
CA LYS A 17 6.86 11.33 -13.12
C LYS A 17 6.85 11.18 -14.64
N ALA A 18 7.93 10.63 -15.20
CA ALA A 18 8.04 10.38 -16.64
C ALA A 18 7.13 9.26 -17.16
N ARG A 19 6.47 8.51 -16.25
CA ARG A 19 5.60 7.37 -16.58
C ARG A 19 4.25 7.45 -15.87
N PRO A 20 3.45 8.48 -16.16
CA PRO A 20 2.18 8.71 -15.46
C PRO A 20 1.15 7.57 -15.67
N HIS A 21 1.32 6.78 -16.74
CA HIS A 21 0.48 5.62 -17.04
C HIS A 21 0.81 4.37 -16.20
N MET A 22 1.93 4.35 -15.47
CA MET A 22 2.31 3.25 -14.59
C MET A 22 1.80 3.51 -13.17
N LEU A 23 1.37 2.47 -12.48
CA LEU A 23 1.06 2.51 -11.06
C LEU A 23 2.23 1.93 -10.25
N PHE A 24 2.76 2.71 -9.33
CA PHE A 24 3.78 2.27 -8.38
C PHE A 24 3.12 2.03 -7.02
N ILE A 25 3.20 0.81 -6.52
CA ILE A 25 2.64 0.43 -5.22
C ILE A 25 3.80 0.34 -4.23
N VAL A 26 3.77 1.18 -3.20
CA VAL A 26 4.88 1.32 -2.26
C VAL A 26 4.44 1.05 -0.82
N SER A 27 5.37 0.52 -0.03
CA SER A 27 5.18 0.28 1.40
C SER A 27 5.35 1.57 2.20
N ALA A 28 4.46 1.83 3.14
CA ALA A 28 4.58 2.94 4.07
C ALA A 28 5.72 2.75 5.09
N GLY A 29 6.15 1.50 5.34
CA GLY A 29 7.15 1.17 6.35
C GLY A 29 6.56 0.68 7.67
N ASN A 30 7.44 0.27 8.61
CA ASN A 30 7.07 -0.45 9.83
C ASN A 30 7.76 0.12 11.09
N ASP A 31 7.87 1.44 11.18
CA ASP A 31 8.57 2.12 12.29
C ASP A 31 7.60 2.79 13.28
N GLY A 32 6.29 2.57 13.13
CA GLY A 32 5.25 3.18 13.98
C GLY A 32 5.18 4.69 13.86
N ARG A 33 5.46 5.24 12.67
CA ARG A 33 5.58 6.68 12.45
C ARG A 33 4.36 7.28 11.75
N ASP A 34 4.05 8.50 12.15
CA ASP A 34 3.17 9.40 11.41
C ASP A 34 3.96 10.03 10.25
N LEU A 35 3.69 9.59 9.01
CA LEU A 35 4.38 10.07 7.82
C LEU A 35 4.03 11.53 7.47
N ASP A 36 2.94 12.07 8.00
CA ASP A 36 2.60 13.48 7.82
C ASP A 36 3.56 14.38 8.62
N LYS A 37 4.12 13.87 9.72
CA LYS A 37 5.11 14.56 10.56
C LYS A 37 6.54 14.17 10.26
N THR A 38 6.77 12.87 10.00
CA THR A 38 8.11 12.32 9.77
C THR A 38 8.09 11.50 8.47
N PRO A 39 8.31 12.15 7.31
CA PRO A 39 8.25 11.49 6.01
C PRO A 39 9.25 10.35 5.88
N VAL A 40 8.84 9.30 5.15
CA VAL A 40 9.70 8.20 4.70
C VAL A 40 9.51 8.04 3.20
N PHE A 41 10.60 7.98 2.45
CA PHE A 41 10.58 7.89 0.99
C PHE A 41 10.86 6.44 0.52
N PRO A 42 10.22 6.01 -0.60
CA PRO A 42 9.43 6.78 -1.55
C PRO A 42 7.96 6.99 -1.17
N ALA A 43 7.48 6.45 -0.04
CA ALA A 43 6.08 6.50 0.38
C ALA A 43 5.50 7.92 0.46
N SER A 44 6.34 8.89 0.83
CA SER A 44 5.93 10.28 1.04
C SER A 44 6.16 11.20 -0.16
N LEU A 45 6.47 10.67 -1.35
CA LEU A 45 6.69 11.49 -2.57
C LEU A 45 5.44 12.23 -3.07
N GLY A 46 4.25 11.74 -2.74
CA GLY A 46 3.00 12.41 -3.08
C GLY A 46 2.68 12.46 -4.59
N LEU A 47 3.24 11.56 -5.39
CA LEU A 47 2.96 11.48 -6.82
C LEU A 47 1.62 10.78 -7.07
N GLU A 48 0.86 11.27 -8.07
CA GLU A 48 -0.47 10.73 -8.39
C GLU A 48 -0.45 9.25 -8.75
N ASN A 49 0.60 8.79 -9.41
CA ASN A 49 0.78 7.40 -9.81
C ASN A 49 1.51 6.54 -8.76
N ILE A 50 1.61 7.01 -7.53
CA ILE A 50 2.03 6.21 -6.38
C ILE A 50 0.80 5.86 -5.53
N LEU A 51 0.69 4.59 -5.13
CA LEU A 51 -0.25 4.10 -4.14
C LEU A 51 0.52 3.62 -2.92
N THR A 52 0.39 4.34 -1.81
CA THR A 52 1.10 4.02 -0.56
C THR A 52 0.24 3.13 0.32
N VAL A 53 0.79 1.96 0.66
CA VAL A 53 0.09 0.88 1.37
C VAL A 53 0.74 0.62 2.72
N THR A 54 -0.06 0.50 3.77
CA THR A 54 0.35 0.07 5.10
C THR A 54 -0.34 -1.23 5.51
N SER A 55 0.08 -1.82 6.65
CA SER A 55 -0.47 -3.08 7.13
C SER A 55 -1.67 -2.87 8.06
N ALA A 56 -2.69 -3.70 7.87
CA ALA A 56 -3.80 -3.87 8.80
C ALA A 56 -3.72 -5.23 9.49
N ASP A 57 -4.28 -5.32 10.70
CA ASP A 57 -4.60 -6.58 11.34
C ASP A 57 -5.86 -7.24 10.71
N ALA A 58 -6.19 -8.45 11.13
CA ALA A 58 -7.37 -9.18 10.64
C ALA A 58 -8.70 -8.48 10.99
N GLY A 59 -8.72 -7.57 11.95
CA GLY A 59 -9.88 -6.79 12.37
C GLY A 59 -10.02 -5.45 11.63
N GLY A 60 -9.16 -5.15 10.66
CA GLY A 60 -9.20 -3.89 9.92
C GLY A 60 -8.72 -2.67 10.71
N ARG A 61 -7.85 -2.89 11.70
CA ARG A 61 -7.15 -1.83 12.45
C ARG A 61 -5.73 -1.72 11.92
N LEU A 62 -5.14 -0.55 12.08
CA LEU A 62 -3.72 -0.37 11.79
C LEU A 62 -2.90 -1.38 12.58
N ALA A 63 -2.07 -2.17 11.87
CA ALA A 63 -1.22 -3.16 12.50
C ALA A 63 -0.16 -2.49 13.39
N ARG A 64 0.15 -3.13 14.51
CA ARG A 64 1.12 -2.61 15.46
C ARG A 64 2.48 -2.40 14.79
N GLY A 65 3.04 -1.20 14.93
CA GLY A 65 4.32 -0.83 14.36
C GLY A 65 4.25 -0.37 12.89
N SER A 66 3.13 -0.50 12.21
CA SER A 66 2.98 0.04 10.85
C SER A 66 2.97 1.56 10.83
N ASN A 67 3.59 2.13 9.81
CA ASN A 67 3.51 3.58 9.57
C ASN A 67 2.12 3.98 9.08
N TRP A 68 1.73 5.21 9.33
CA TRP A 68 0.44 5.80 9.01
C TRP A 68 0.58 7.27 8.61
N GLY A 69 -0.50 7.90 8.18
CA GLY A 69 -0.52 9.31 7.78
C GLY A 69 -1.78 9.65 7.00
N ALA A 70 -2.58 10.57 7.50
CA ALA A 70 -3.88 10.93 6.93
C ALA A 70 -3.78 11.54 5.53
N SER A 71 -2.63 12.12 5.17
CA SER A 71 -2.39 12.73 3.85
C SER A 71 -1.38 11.97 2.98
N ARG A 72 -0.60 11.06 3.58
CA ARG A 72 0.51 10.40 2.87
C ARG A 72 0.34 8.91 2.66
N VAL A 73 -0.51 8.26 3.43
CA VAL A 73 -0.78 6.82 3.28
C VAL A 73 -2.19 6.63 2.70
N ASP A 74 -2.28 5.97 1.56
CA ASP A 74 -3.56 5.84 0.85
C ASP A 74 -4.47 4.82 1.52
N VAL A 75 -4.00 3.58 1.69
CA VAL A 75 -4.82 2.47 2.22
C VAL A 75 -4.03 1.56 3.14
N MET A 76 -4.73 0.83 4.00
CA MET A 76 -4.21 -0.34 4.68
C MET A 76 -4.92 -1.61 4.20
N VAL A 77 -4.17 -2.70 4.17
CA VAL A 77 -4.69 -4.03 3.84
C VAL A 77 -4.11 -5.07 4.79
N PRO A 78 -4.75 -6.24 4.97
CA PRO A 78 -4.21 -7.28 5.83
C PRO A 78 -2.77 -7.66 5.42
N GLY A 79 -1.82 -7.49 6.31
CA GLY A 79 -0.41 -7.80 6.11
C GLY A 79 0.22 -8.46 7.34
N GLU A 80 -0.63 -8.95 8.28
CA GLU A 80 -0.19 -9.62 9.48
C GLU A 80 -0.39 -11.13 9.37
N GLN A 81 0.59 -11.90 9.89
CA GLN A 81 0.55 -13.36 9.91
C GLN A 81 0.30 -14.00 8.53
N VAL A 82 0.79 -13.34 7.48
CA VAL A 82 0.70 -13.83 6.10
C VAL A 82 1.54 -15.10 5.95
N ALA A 83 0.94 -16.15 5.41
CA ALA A 83 1.67 -17.38 5.10
C ALA A 83 2.73 -17.12 4.04
N VAL A 84 3.95 -17.52 4.32
CA VAL A 84 5.11 -17.32 3.45
C VAL A 84 5.94 -18.60 3.35
N THR A 85 6.71 -18.70 2.29
CA THR A 85 7.73 -19.73 2.13
C THR A 85 9.07 -19.01 1.98
N ASP A 86 10.06 -19.37 2.78
CA ASP A 86 11.39 -18.80 2.71
C ASP A 86 12.21 -19.33 1.53
N HIS A 87 13.42 -18.79 1.34
CA HIS A 87 14.32 -19.19 0.26
C HIS A 87 14.83 -20.63 0.35
N ARG A 88 14.58 -21.33 1.46
CA ARG A 88 14.92 -22.74 1.70
C ARG A 88 13.71 -23.66 1.55
N GLY A 89 12.53 -23.10 1.22
CA GLY A 89 11.28 -23.85 1.10
C GLY A 89 10.56 -24.07 2.44
N ALA A 90 11.03 -23.51 3.54
CA ALA A 90 10.36 -23.65 4.82
C ALA A 90 9.13 -22.74 4.90
N ALA A 91 7.99 -23.34 5.29
CA ALA A 91 6.75 -22.59 5.52
C ALA A 91 6.82 -21.82 6.83
N GLY A 92 6.28 -20.59 6.83
CA GLY A 92 6.24 -19.72 7.98
C GLY A 92 5.14 -18.66 7.89
N LYS A 93 5.16 -17.72 8.82
CA LYS A 93 4.30 -16.54 8.79
C LYS A 93 5.15 -15.28 8.95
N ALA A 94 4.75 -14.23 8.24
CA ALA A 94 5.42 -12.94 8.29
C ALA A 94 4.40 -11.80 8.38
N SER A 95 4.84 -10.66 8.89
CA SER A 95 4.01 -9.49 9.13
C SER A 95 4.70 -8.21 8.67
N GLY A 96 3.89 -7.23 8.27
CA GLY A 96 4.33 -5.88 7.93
C GLY A 96 3.81 -5.38 6.59
N SER A 97 4.00 -4.10 6.37
CA SER A 97 3.55 -3.42 5.14
C SER A 97 4.17 -4.01 3.87
N SER A 98 5.35 -4.63 3.96
CA SER A 98 5.97 -5.36 2.85
C SER A 98 5.19 -6.60 2.41
N PHE A 99 4.31 -7.14 3.26
CA PHE A 99 3.40 -8.24 2.93
C PHE A 99 2.00 -7.76 2.53
N ALA A 100 1.66 -6.53 2.87
CA ALA A 100 0.47 -5.85 2.39
C ALA A 100 0.58 -5.44 0.91
N VAL A 101 1.73 -4.90 0.51
CA VAL A 101 2.00 -4.43 -0.87
C VAL A 101 1.79 -5.51 -1.94
N PRO A 102 2.32 -6.74 -1.84
CA PRO A 102 2.11 -7.78 -2.84
C PRO A 102 0.63 -8.14 -3.04
N ARG A 103 -0.18 -8.06 -1.99
CA ARG A 103 -1.63 -8.33 -2.08
C ARG A 103 -2.35 -7.29 -2.92
N VAL A 104 -2.00 -6.01 -2.75
CA VAL A 104 -2.52 -4.92 -3.60
C VAL A 104 -1.99 -5.03 -5.03
N THR A 105 -0.73 -5.44 -5.19
CA THR A 105 -0.14 -5.67 -6.51
C THR A 105 -0.86 -6.81 -7.25
N ALA A 106 -1.19 -7.89 -6.55
CA ALA A 106 -1.98 -8.99 -7.12
C ALA A 106 -3.39 -8.53 -7.53
N LEU A 107 -4.04 -7.68 -6.73
CA LEU A 107 -5.30 -7.05 -7.10
C LEU A 107 -5.16 -6.22 -8.37
N ALA A 108 -4.15 -5.35 -8.45
CA ALA A 108 -3.90 -4.53 -9.63
C ALA A 108 -3.69 -5.39 -10.89
N ALA A 109 -2.92 -6.48 -10.78
CA ALA A 109 -2.68 -7.40 -11.87
C ALA A 109 -3.97 -8.10 -12.36
N ARG A 110 -4.84 -8.52 -11.43
CA ARG A 110 -6.15 -9.12 -11.78
C ARG A 110 -7.07 -8.12 -12.45
N LEU A 111 -7.12 -6.87 -11.96
CA LEU A 111 -7.89 -5.80 -12.58
C LEU A 111 -7.38 -5.52 -14.00
N LEU A 112 -6.07 -5.46 -14.19
CA LEU A 112 -5.48 -5.26 -15.51
C LEU A 112 -5.78 -6.42 -16.46
N ALA A 113 -5.79 -7.66 -15.98
CA ALA A 113 -6.17 -8.83 -16.78
C ALA A 113 -7.64 -8.78 -17.23
N LYS A 114 -8.54 -8.25 -16.40
CA LYS A 114 -9.96 -8.05 -16.74
C LYS A 114 -10.18 -6.82 -17.64
N HIS A 115 -9.33 -5.81 -17.52
CA HIS A 115 -9.41 -4.53 -18.22
C HIS A 115 -8.06 -4.16 -18.85
N PRO A 116 -7.67 -4.81 -19.97
CA PRO A 116 -6.33 -4.64 -20.56
C PRO A 116 -6.00 -3.21 -21.00
N ASP A 117 -7.02 -2.41 -21.25
CA ASP A 117 -6.89 -1.00 -21.67
C ASP A 117 -6.63 -0.05 -20.50
N TRP A 118 -6.80 -0.50 -19.27
CA TRP A 118 -6.58 0.34 -18.10
C TRP A 118 -5.09 0.66 -17.92
N ARG A 119 -4.83 1.82 -17.34
CA ARG A 119 -3.50 2.31 -16.99
C ARG A 119 -3.45 2.60 -15.49
N GLY A 120 -2.33 3.14 -15.02
CA GLY A 120 -2.11 3.45 -13.61
C GLY A 120 -3.25 4.20 -12.93
N PRO A 121 -3.78 5.29 -13.50
CA PRO A 121 -4.88 6.06 -12.91
C PRO A 121 -6.16 5.24 -12.72
N GLU A 122 -6.58 4.48 -13.73
CA GLU A 122 -7.79 3.65 -13.67
C GLU A 122 -7.62 2.53 -12.64
N LEU A 123 -6.46 1.88 -12.62
CA LEU A 123 -6.13 0.84 -11.63
C LEU A 123 -6.16 1.40 -10.21
N LYS A 124 -5.51 2.55 -9.99
CA LYS A 124 -5.50 3.22 -8.68
C LYS A 124 -6.92 3.55 -8.24
N ALA A 125 -7.72 4.16 -9.11
CA ALA A 125 -9.11 4.51 -8.81
C ALA A 125 -9.96 3.28 -8.44
N ALA A 126 -9.83 2.19 -9.20
CA ALA A 126 -10.55 0.95 -8.95
C ALA A 126 -10.13 0.27 -7.62
N ILE A 127 -8.85 0.32 -7.27
CA ILE A 127 -8.35 -0.16 -5.98
C ILE A 127 -8.93 0.69 -4.84
N LEU A 128 -8.85 2.01 -4.94
CA LEU A 128 -9.31 2.94 -3.91
C LEU A 128 -10.83 2.86 -3.68
N LYS A 129 -11.62 2.56 -4.71
CA LYS A 129 -13.07 2.30 -4.59
C LYS A 129 -13.41 1.16 -3.62
N ARG A 130 -12.48 0.24 -3.37
CA ARG A 130 -12.67 -0.88 -2.45
C ARG A 130 -12.40 -0.51 -1.00
N ALA A 131 -11.83 0.66 -0.75
CA ALA A 131 -11.52 1.11 0.60
C ALA A 131 -12.80 1.42 1.38
N ARG A 132 -12.83 0.95 2.63
CA ARG A 132 -13.89 1.17 3.60
C ARG A 132 -13.33 2.01 4.75
N LYS A 133 -14.20 2.69 5.49
CA LYS A 133 -13.79 3.37 6.71
C LYS A 133 -13.23 2.34 7.71
N PRO A 134 -12.07 2.60 8.32
CA PRO A 134 -11.53 1.72 9.34
C PRO A 134 -12.46 1.62 10.55
N PHE A 135 -12.41 0.48 11.25
CA PHE A 135 -13.13 0.32 12.50
C PHE A 135 -12.42 1.09 13.62
N GLY A 136 -13.13 1.99 14.29
CA GLY A 136 -12.72 2.64 15.53
C GLY A 136 -11.72 3.79 15.36
N GLY A 137 -12.14 4.99 15.71
CA GLY A 137 -11.33 6.20 15.79
C GLY A 137 -11.95 7.38 15.05
N ASP A 138 -12.02 8.52 15.74
CA ASP A 138 -12.60 9.76 15.20
C ASP A 138 -11.65 10.49 14.24
N ALA A 139 -10.34 10.17 14.25
CA ALA A 139 -9.34 10.81 13.41
C ALA A 139 -8.94 9.91 12.23
N PRO A 140 -8.89 10.43 11.00
CA PRO A 140 -8.44 9.65 9.85
C PRO A 140 -6.94 9.36 9.99
N LEU A 141 -6.59 8.07 10.06
CA LEU A 141 -5.19 7.61 10.03
C LEU A 141 -4.65 7.49 8.60
N LEU A 142 -5.54 7.44 7.60
CA LEU A 142 -5.24 7.16 6.20
C LEU A 142 -6.15 7.98 5.29
N ARG A 143 -5.72 8.21 4.06
CA ARG A 143 -6.49 9.00 3.08
C ARG A 143 -7.80 8.35 2.68
N HIS A 144 -7.80 7.03 2.43
CA HIS A 144 -8.94 6.31 1.88
C HIS A 144 -9.47 5.20 2.78
N GLY A 145 -8.63 4.64 3.65
CA GLY A 145 -9.04 3.68 4.66
C GLY A 145 -8.54 2.26 4.45
N TRP A 146 -9.41 1.26 4.67
CA TRP A 146 -9.09 -0.15 4.75
C TRP A 146 -9.71 -0.96 3.61
N ILE A 147 -8.92 -1.83 2.98
CA ILE A 147 -9.39 -2.84 2.03
C ILE A 147 -9.32 -4.20 2.74
N PRO A 148 -10.47 -4.87 3.01
CA PRO A 148 -10.54 -6.06 3.86
C PRO A 148 -9.68 -7.22 3.36
N ASP A 149 -9.88 -7.63 2.14
CA ASP A 149 -9.03 -8.60 1.48
C ASP A 149 -8.91 -8.26 -0.02
N PRO A 150 -7.75 -7.76 -0.44
CA PRO A 150 -7.54 -7.45 -1.85
C PRO A 150 -7.33 -8.71 -2.71
N THR A 151 -7.26 -9.90 -2.09
CA THR A 151 -7.07 -11.16 -2.81
C THR A 151 -8.36 -11.96 -2.97
N ASP A 152 -9.42 -11.65 -2.24
CA ASP A 152 -10.72 -12.26 -2.43
C ASP A 152 -11.24 -12.01 -3.84
N ASP A 153 -11.83 -13.02 -4.44
CA ASP A 153 -12.36 -12.94 -5.78
C ASP A 153 -13.51 -11.95 -5.84
N PHE A 154 -13.32 -11.02 -6.72
CA PHE A 154 -14.27 -9.98 -7.01
C PHE A 154 -15.23 -10.50 -8.06
N GLU A 155 -16.34 -11.03 -7.62
CA GLU A 155 -17.56 -10.96 -8.39
C GLU A 155 -18.10 -9.54 -8.21
N GLY A 156 -17.97 -8.74 -9.21
CA GLY A 156 -18.47 -7.36 -9.26
C GLY A 156 -18.37 -6.82 -10.64
#